data_8db3c280f20c53727b62c3e44c193638
#
_entry.id   8db3c280f20c53727b62c3e44c193638
#
_cell.length_a   1.000
_cell.length_b   1.000
_cell.length_c   1.000
_cell.angle_alpha   90.00
_cell.angle_beta   90.00
_cell.angle_gamma   90.00
#
_symmetry.space_group_name_H-M   'P 1'
#
loop_
_entity.id
_entity.type
_entity.pdbx_description
1 polymer ?
#
loop_
_entity_poly.entity_id
_entity_poly.type
_entity_poly.pdbx_seq_one_letter_code
_entity_poly.pdbx_strand_id
1 'polypeptide(L)'
;MSPVAVRNRLLQPRAWPLALCLGMLGAWPASAACLSEAEVAAMADAYLSRAPAANPRGLSAADGECSRSKFNRLLQAQLGEPVGYKAGLTNPAVQKRFNHASPVWGALYGPMMLANGSVVDAAFGARPLFEADLLVRVSSDAVNGARSPMEVLSAIDRVIPAVELPDLIVQAPAQLDGAAVTAINVGARYFVQGLGLPVPVTRAERYQLLDALRDMVAIVKADGTEIDRGLGSDVLGHPLNAVVWLAQDMARNGLSLKIGDLVSVGSFSRLLPPKSGQAVEVTYWGLPGTPVVTLSFR
;
A
#
# COMPACT_ATOMS: atom_id res chain seq x y z
N MET A 1 -35.07 86.05 55.55
CA MET A 1 -35.77 85.52 54.34
C MET A 1 -34.83 85.63 53.16
N SER A 2 -34.15 84.54 52.84
CA SER A 2 -33.15 84.45 51.73
C SER A 2 -33.65 83.48 50.65
N PRO A 3 -33.56 83.84 49.34
CA PRO A 3 -34.01 82.98 48.28
C PRO A 3 -32.93 81.94 47.89
N VAL A 4 -33.41 80.73 47.66
CA VAL A 4 -32.64 79.58 47.21
C VAL A 4 -32.36 79.72 45.72
N ALA A 5 -31.08 79.63 45.33
CA ALA A 5 -30.65 79.62 43.93
C ALA A 5 -30.68 78.15 43.38
N VAL A 6 -31.48 77.98 42.34
CA VAL A 6 -31.53 76.69 41.58
C VAL A 6 -30.39 76.67 40.54
N ARG A 7 -29.45 75.72 40.67
CA ARG A 7 -28.41 75.47 39.66
C ARG A 7 -28.91 74.50 38.63
N ASN A 8 -29.09 74.97 37.42
CA ASN A 8 -29.25 74.08 36.23
C ASN A 8 -27.94 73.40 35.89
N ARG A 9 -27.94 72.05 35.93
CA ARG A 9 -26.87 71.27 35.39
C ARG A 9 -27.21 70.86 33.97
N LEU A 10 -26.46 71.38 33.02
CA LEU A 10 -26.44 70.97 31.63
C LEU A 10 -25.83 69.58 31.52
N LEU A 11 -26.60 68.62 31.01
CA LEU A 11 -26.13 67.26 30.66
C LEU A 11 -25.35 67.37 29.36
N GLN A 12 -24.05 67.04 29.41
CA GLN A 12 -23.22 66.85 28.23
C GLN A 12 -23.44 65.42 27.67
N PRO A 13 -23.59 65.26 26.34
CA PRO A 13 -23.68 63.93 25.72
C PRO A 13 -22.33 63.26 25.74
N ARG A 14 -22.27 62.09 26.36
CA ARG A 14 -21.12 61.18 26.31
C ARG A 14 -21.08 60.48 24.92
N ALA A 15 -20.08 60.83 24.11
CA ALA A 15 -19.72 60.06 22.90
C ALA A 15 -19.13 58.71 23.31
N TRP A 16 -19.77 57.63 22.91
CA TRP A 16 -19.20 56.28 22.99
C TRP A 16 -18.29 56.03 21.77
N PRO A 17 -17.08 55.50 21.93
CA PRO A 17 -16.28 55.10 20.79
C PRO A 17 -16.88 53.86 20.17
N LEU A 18 -17.22 53.88 18.88
CA LEU A 18 -17.48 52.70 18.08
C LEU A 18 -16.15 51.89 17.99
N ALA A 19 -16.06 50.81 18.73
CA ALA A 19 -15.01 49.81 18.53
C ALA A 19 -15.29 49.06 17.22
N LEU A 20 -14.53 49.38 16.19
CA LEU A 20 -14.49 48.65 14.94
C LEU A 20 -13.85 47.25 15.23
N CYS A 21 -14.66 46.21 15.46
CA CYS A 21 -14.19 44.83 15.44
C CYS A 21 -13.83 44.48 14.01
N LEU A 22 -12.54 44.64 13.65
CA LEU A 22 -11.96 43.96 12.49
C LEU A 22 -12.01 42.44 12.77
N GLY A 23 -13.00 41.77 12.21
CA GLY A 23 -13.05 40.33 12.19
C GLY A 23 -11.84 39.80 11.37
N MET A 24 -10.81 39.31 12.06
CA MET A 24 -9.81 38.45 11.43
C MET A 24 -10.52 37.20 10.92
N LEU A 25 -10.83 37.15 9.63
CA LEU A 25 -11.13 35.93 8.93
C LEU A 25 -9.83 35.08 8.94
N GLY A 26 -9.64 34.32 10.01
CA GLY A 26 -8.62 33.30 10.04
C GLY A 26 -8.88 32.36 8.86
N ALA A 27 -8.00 32.39 7.86
CA ALA A 27 -7.95 31.33 6.87
C ALA A 27 -7.64 30.04 7.63
N TRP A 28 -8.64 29.23 7.87
CA TRP A 28 -8.43 27.86 8.32
C TRP A 28 -7.59 27.18 7.23
N PRO A 29 -6.50 26.49 7.59
CA PRO A 29 -5.78 25.70 6.61
C PRO A 29 -6.82 24.77 5.98
N ALA A 30 -6.94 24.83 4.66
CA ALA A 30 -7.77 23.89 3.92
C ALA A 30 -7.23 22.51 4.29
N SER A 31 -7.99 21.74 5.08
CA SER A 31 -7.71 20.33 5.30
C SER A 31 -7.64 19.71 3.92
N ALA A 32 -6.50 19.10 3.57
CA ALA A 32 -6.39 18.40 2.30
C ALA A 32 -7.55 17.40 2.24
N ALA A 33 -8.35 17.51 1.20
CA ALA A 33 -9.49 16.62 1.01
C ALA A 33 -9.05 15.44 0.18
N CYS A 34 -9.70 14.29 0.39
CA CYS A 34 -9.66 13.15 -0.52
C CYS A 34 -9.73 13.65 -1.98
N LEU A 35 -8.96 13.05 -2.89
CA LEU A 35 -8.98 13.40 -4.30
C LEU A 35 -10.42 13.46 -4.83
N SER A 36 -10.71 14.46 -5.64
CA SER A 36 -12.00 14.61 -6.30
C SER A 36 -12.30 13.44 -7.25
N GLU A 37 -13.56 13.22 -7.58
CA GLU A 37 -13.94 12.18 -8.54
C GLU A 37 -13.26 12.39 -9.91
N ALA A 38 -13.06 13.65 -10.33
CA ALA A 38 -12.39 13.97 -11.58
C ALA A 38 -10.89 13.62 -11.55
N GLU A 39 -10.19 13.90 -10.44
CA GLU A 39 -8.78 13.53 -10.28
C GLU A 39 -8.59 12.02 -10.24
N VAL A 40 -9.47 11.30 -9.54
CA VAL A 40 -9.43 9.84 -9.47
C VAL A 40 -9.78 9.20 -10.83
N ALA A 41 -10.73 9.76 -11.58
CA ALA A 41 -11.05 9.31 -12.94
C ALA A 41 -9.84 9.49 -13.88
N ALA A 42 -9.20 10.66 -13.86
CA ALA A 42 -7.98 10.91 -14.64
C ALA A 42 -6.83 9.95 -14.25
N MET A 43 -6.72 9.62 -12.96
CA MET A 43 -5.74 8.63 -12.48
C MET A 43 -6.07 7.22 -13.00
N ALA A 44 -7.34 6.82 -13.04
CA ALA A 44 -7.76 5.53 -13.56
C ALA A 44 -7.53 5.43 -15.09
N ASP A 45 -7.82 6.47 -15.83
CA ASP A 45 -7.53 6.55 -17.27
C ASP A 45 -6.02 6.45 -17.53
N ALA A 46 -5.21 7.14 -16.74
CA ALA A 46 -3.75 7.08 -16.81
C ALA A 46 -3.24 5.66 -16.50
N TYR A 47 -3.77 5.01 -15.46
CA TYR A 47 -3.46 3.61 -15.13
C TYR A 47 -3.78 2.68 -16.31
N LEU A 48 -4.99 2.76 -16.88
CA LEU A 48 -5.44 1.89 -17.98
C LEU A 48 -4.64 2.13 -19.26
N SER A 49 -4.31 3.38 -19.57
CA SER A 49 -3.52 3.75 -20.75
C SER A 49 -2.00 3.64 -20.57
N ARG A 50 -1.53 3.24 -19.38
CA ARG A 50 -0.09 3.20 -19.01
C ARG A 50 0.62 4.55 -19.12
N ALA A 51 -0.12 5.64 -18.97
CA ALA A 51 0.39 7.00 -19.00
C ALA A 51 0.67 7.51 -17.57
N PRO A 52 1.62 8.44 -17.37
CA PRO A 52 1.87 9.00 -16.06
C PRO A 52 0.73 9.91 -15.58
N ALA A 53 0.14 9.60 -14.42
CA ALA A 53 -0.85 10.43 -13.74
C ALA A 53 -0.21 11.63 -13.03
N ALA A 54 -1.00 12.65 -12.71
CA ALA A 54 -0.55 13.70 -11.80
C ALA A 54 -0.24 13.12 -10.40
N ASN A 55 0.77 13.67 -9.73
CA ASN A 55 1.10 13.25 -8.37
C ASN A 55 -0.01 13.70 -7.39
N PRO A 56 -0.60 12.80 -6.59
CA PRO A 56 -1.37 13.19 -5.41
C PRO A 56 -0.49 14.01 -4.46
N ARG A 57 -1.01 15.10 -3.89
CA ARG A 57 -0.23 15.99 -3.02
C ARG A 57 -1.04 16.45 -1.82
N GLY A 58 -0.36 16.67 -0.70
CA GLY A 58 -0.95 17.26 0.49
C GLY A 58 -2.02 16.38 1.16
N LEU A 59 -2.02 15.08 0.90
CA LEU A 59 -2.98 14.14 1.47
C LEU A 59 -2.59 13.79 2.91
N SER A 60 -3.56 13.75 3.81
CA SER A 60 -3.45 13.02 5.06
C SER A 60 -3.54 11.51 4.80
N ALA A 61 -3.21 10.68 5.79
CA ALA A 61 -3.39 9.23 5.69
C ALA A 61 -4.85 8.86 5.36
N ALA A 62 -5.82 9.50 6.01
CA ALA A 62 -7.25 9.29 5.76
C ALA A 62 -7.66 9.72 4.34
N ASP A 63 -7.10 10.81 3.81
CA ASP A 63 -7.35 11.25 2.43
C ASP A 63 -6.76 10.25 1.41
N GLY A 64 -5.59 9.67 1.71
CA GLY A 64 -4.99 8.59 0.91
C GLY A 64 -5.90 7.37 0.85
N GLU A 65 -6.44 6.92 1.98
CA GLU A 65 -7.37 5.77 2.06
C GLU A 65 -8.69 6.05 1.33
N CYS A 66 -9.26 7.23 1.52
CA CYS A 66 -10.46 7.66 0.82
C CYS A 66 -10.23 7.69 -0.70
N SER A 67 -9.11 8.26 -1.15
CA SER A 67 -8.73 8.33 -2.56
C SER A 67 -8.53 6.94 -3.16
N ARG A 68 -7.83 6.03 -2.45
CA ARG A 68 -7.69 4.62 -2.82
C ARG A 68 -9.05 3.95 -2.99
N SER A 69 -9.99 4.18 -2.06
CA SER A 69 -11.32 3.57 -2.12
C SER A 69 -12.09 3.99 -3.37
N LYS A 70 -11.97 5.27 -3.78
CA LYS A 70 -12.53 5.76 -5.03
C LYS A 70 -11.84 5.16 -6.25
N PHE A 71 -10.51 5.13 -6.24
CA PHE A 71 -9.70 4.57 -7.33
C PHE A 71 -10.00 3.07 -7.52
N ASN A 72 -10.07 2.31 -6.43
CA ASN A 72 -10.37 0.89 -6.47
C ASN A 72 -11.78 0.60 -7.01
N ARG A 73 -12.78 1.45 -6.76
CA ARG A 73 -14.12 1.31 -7.40
C ARG A 73 -14.05 1.40 -8.91
N LEU A 74 -13.22 2.32 -9.45
CA LEU A 74 -13.04 2.43 -10.89
C LEU A 74 -12.27 1.25 -11.47
N LEU A 75 -11.21 0.78 -10.77
CA LEU A 75 -10.48 -0.42 -11.18
C LEU A 75 -11.36 -1.67 -11.14
N GLN A 76 -12.17 -1.83 -10.10
CA GLN A 76 -13.10 -2.96 -9.96
C GLN A 76 -14.11 -3.03 -11.11
N ALA A 77 -14.61 -1.88 -11.59
CA ALA A 77 -15.52 -1.85 -12.74
C ALA A 77 -14.86 -2.36 -14.04
N GLN A 78 -13.51 -2.32 -14.13
CA GLN A 78 -12.76 -2.77 -15.32
C GLN A 78 -12.13 -4.16 -15.14
N LEU A 79 -11.70 -4.49 -13.91
CA LEU A 79 -10.88 -5.67 -13.63
C LEU A 79 -11.65 -6.77 -12.86
N GLY A 80 -12.90 -6.50 -12.45
CA GLY A 80 -13.72 -7.41 -11.64
C GLY A 80 -13.49 -7.24 -10.14
N GLU A 81 -14.07 -8.15 -9.36
CA GLU A 81 -13.94 -8.14 -7.90
C GLU A 81 -12.48 -8.36 -7.46
N PRO A 82 -12.06 -7.76 -6.34
CA PRO A 82 -10.76 -8.06 -5.76
C PRO A 82 -10.61 -9.54 -5.45
N VAL A 83 -9.45 -10.09 -5.76
CA VAL A 83 -9.05 -11.47 -5.44
C VAL A 83 -8.07 -11.53 -4.27
N GLY A 84 -7.79 -10.39 -3.66
CA GLY A 84 -6.87 -10.27 -2.54
C GLY A 84 -6.34 -8.86 -2.35
N TYR A 85 -5.27 -8.77 -1.57
CA TYR A 85 -4.67 -7.49 -1.17
C TYR A 85 -3.15 -7.60 -1.09
N LYS A 86 -2.47 -6.47 -1.25
CA LYS A 86 -1.02 -6.39 -1.04
C LYS A 86 -0.70 -5.46 0.13
N ALA A 87 0.22 -5.86 0.99
CA ALA A 87 0.88 -4.97 1.92
C ALA A 87 2.08 -4.28 1.22
N GLY A 88 2.27 -3.00 1.48
CA GLY A 88 3.42 -2.23 1.02
C GLY A 88 4.05 -1.46 2.17
N LEU A 89 5.23 -0.90 1.95
CA LEU A 89 6.01 -0.20 2.98
C LEU A 89 6.23 -1.08 4.24
N THR A 90 6.50 -2.36 4.04
CA THR A 90 6.65 -3.35 5.11
C THR A 90 8.08 -3.43 5.67
N ASN A 91 8.97 -2.54 5.23
CA ASN A 91 10.34 -2.41 5.71
C ASN A 91 10.58 -0.99 6.24
N PRO A 92 11.23 -0.79 7.42
CA PRO A 92 11.46 0.53 7.99
C PRO A 92 12.26 1.50 7.09
N ALA A 93 13.21 1.00 6.30
CA ALA A 93 13.97 1.83 5.36
C ALA A 93 13.08 2.36 4.23
N VAL A 94 12.13 1.54 3.75
CA VAL A 94 11.16 1.94 2.73
C VAL A 94 10.15 2.93 3.33
N GLN A 95 9.66 2.70 4.56
CA GLN A 95 8.80 3.65 5.27
C GLN A 95 9.45 5.04 5.37
N LYS A 96 10.73 5.09 5.78
CA LYS A 96 11.49 6.34 5.86
C LYS A 96 11.59 7.04 4.49
N ARG A 97 11.83 6.29 3.42
CA ARG A 97 11.90 6.84 2.04
C ARG A 97 10.59 7.53 1.63
N PHE A 98 9.45 6.98 2.01
CA PHE A 98 8.13 7.52 1.70
C PHE A 98 7.56 8.42 2.81
N ASN A 99 8.41 8.86 3.76
CA ASN A 99 8.00 9.69 4.89
C ASN A 99 6.73 9.15 5.58
N HIS A 100 6.73 7.86 5.88
CA HIS A 100 5.58 7.16 6.47
C HIS A 100 6.05 6.25 7.61
N ALA A 101 5.20 6.03 8.63
CA ALA A 101 5.59 5.32 9.86
C ALA A 101 4.92 3.94 10.00
N SER A 102 4.12 3.53 9.01
CA SER A 102 3.40 2.25 9.04
C SER A 102 3.35 1.63 7.65
N PRO A 103 3.05 0.34 7.52
CA PRO A 103 2.69 -0.23 6.23
C PRO A 103 1.43 0.44 5.64
N VAL A 104 1.18 0.19 4.37
CA VAL A 104 -0.01 0.57 3.62
C VAL A 104 -0.51 -0.64 2.84
N TRP A 105 -1.72 -0.60 2.28
CA TRP A 105 -2.22 -1.71 1.48
C TRP A 105 -2.99 -1.26 0.23
N GLY A 106 -3.07 -2.17 -0.75
CA GLY A 106 -3.83 -2.01 -1.98
C GLY A 106 -4.60 -3.29 -2.32
N ALA A 107 -5.62 -3.17 -3.18
CA ALA A 107 -6.40 -4.29 -3.69
C ALA A 107 -5.72 -4.95 -4.89
N LEU A 108 -5.87 -6.27 -5.01
CA LEU A 108 -5.41 -7.09 -6.14
C LEU A 108 -6.62 -7.62 -6.91
N TYR A 109 -6.47 -7.69 -8.22
CA TYR A 109 -7.54 -8.13 -9.14
C TYR A 109 -7.10 -9.33 -9.96
N GLY A 110 -8.04 -10.17 -10.38
CA GLY A 110 -7.75 -11.40 -11.12
C GLY A 110 -6.80 -11.23 -12.32
N PRO A 111 -7.01 -10.24 -13.21
CA PRO A 111 -6.09 -10.00 -14.34
C PRO A 111 -4.66 -9.60 -13.97
N MET A 112 -4.39 -9.26 -12.71
CA MET A 112 -3.03 -8.97 -12.22
C MET A 112 -2.19 -10.23 -11.99
N MET A 113 -2.83 -11.40 -11.88
CA MET A 113 -2.18 -12.66 -11.52
C MET A 113 -1.67 -13.38 -12.79
N LEU A 114 -0.35 -13.41 -12.96
CA LEU A 114 0.33 -14.01 -14.10
C LEU A 114 0.96 -15.34 -13.72
N ALA A 115 1.07 -16.24 -14.69
CA ALA A 115 1.72 -17.55 -14.51
C ALA A 115 3.26 -17.42 -14.43
N ASN A 116 3.91 -18.36 -13.77
CA ASN A 116 5.36 -18.50 -13.80
C ASN A 116 5.86 -18.65 -15.26
N GLY A 117 6.97 -18.01 -15.60
CA GLY A 117 7.52 -17.99 -16.95
C GLY A 117 6.84 -16.99 -17.91
N SER A 118 5.97 -16.12 -17.43
CA SER A 118 5.31 -15.10 -18.26
C SER A 118 6.29 -14.17 -18.96
N VAL A 119 5.96 -13.82 -20.22
CA VAL A 119 6.64 -12.76 -20.98
C VAL A 119 5.81 -11.48 -20.85
N VAL A 120 6.40 -10.46 -20.21
CA VAL A 120 5.73 -9.19 -19.91
C VAL A 120 6.39 -8.07 -20.72
N ASP A 121 5.60 -7.12 -21.22
CA ASP A 121 6.14 -5.90 -21.82
C ASP A 121 6.94 -5.11 -20.79
N ALA A 122 8.19 -4.72 -21.06
CA ALA A 122 8.98 -3.88 -20.15
C ALA A 122 8.29 -2.54 -19.84
N ALA A 123 7.45 -2.05 -20.77
CA ALA A 123 6.58 -0.87 -20.62
C ALA A 123 5.16 -1.25 -20.16
N PHE A 124 5.01 -2.22 -19.24
CA PHE A 124 3.71 -2.67 -18.75
C PHE A 124 2.94 -1.62 -17.93
N GLY A 125 3.57 -0.52 -17.57
CA GLY A 125 3.02 0.59 -16.80
C GLY A 125 3.67 1.92 -17.17
N ALA A 126 3.28 2.99 -16.48
CA ALA A 126 3.87 4.32 -16.63
C ALA A 126 5.26 4.42 -15.97
N ARG A 127 5.47 3.72 -14.87
CA ARG A 127 6.71 3.65 -14.09
C ARG A 127 6.92 2.22 -13.60
N PRO A 128 7.13 1.26 -14.54
CA PRO A 128 7.20 -0.14 -14.24
C PRO A 128 8.43 -0.48 -13.41
N LEU A 129 8.23 -1.36 -12.43
CA LEU A 129 9.28 -1.87 -11.55
C LEU A 129 9.04 -3.37 -11.32
N PHE A 130 10.00 -4.08 -10.73
CA PHE A 130 9.84 -5.45 -10.25
C PHE A 130 10.57 -5.66 -8.93
N GLU A 131 10.08 -6.61 -8.13
CA GLU A 131 10.65 -6.97 -6.82
C GLU A 131 10.26 -8.38 -6.41
N ALA A 132 11.07 -9.00 -5.53
CA ALA A 132 10.76 -10.29 -4.95
C ALA A 132 9.69 -10.15 -3.87
N ASP A 133 8.63 -10.96 -3.89
CA ASP A 133 7.52 -10.96 -2.94
C ASP A 133 7.06 -12.40 -2.64
N LEU A 134 6.19 -12.55 -1.67
CA LEU A 134 5.41 -13.77 -1.40
C LEU A 134 3.94 -13.44 -1.31
N LEU A 135 3.11 -14.34 -1.87
CA LEU A 135 1.67 -14.34 -1.62
C LEU A 135 1.35 -15.46 -0.63
N VAL A 136 0.34 -15.26 0.21
CA VAL A 136 -0.31 -16.33 0.96
C VAL A 136 -1.77 -16.42 0.57
N ARG A 137 -2.36 -17.64 0.61
CA ARG A 137 -3.77 -17.82 0.33
C ARG A 137 -4.54 -18.10 1.62
N VAL A 138 -5.55 -17.28 1.88
CA VAL A 138 -6.43 -17.42 3.03
C VAL A 138 -7.29 -18.65 2.89
N SER A 139 -7.37 -19.48 3.95
CA SER A 139 -8.21 -20.68 4.01
C SER A 139 -9.22 -20.68 5.15
N SER A 140 -9.14 -19.67 6.04
CA SER A 140 -10.04 -19.53 7.18
C SER A 140 -10.24 -18.07 7.56
N ASP A 141 -11.47 -17.69 7.91
CA ASP A 141 -11.80 -16.35 8.43
C ASP A 141 -11.09 -16.02 9.76
N ALA A 142 -10.54 -17.03 10.43
CA ALA A 142 -9.72 -16.86 11.63
C ALA A 142 -8.50 -15.97 11.40
N VAL A 143 -8.05 -15.78 10.14
CA VAL A 143 -6.99 -14.84 9.76
C VAL A 143 -7.28 -13.42 10.25
N ASN A 144 -8.55 -13.02 10.28
CA ASN A 144 -8.95 -11.67 10.70
C ASN A 144 -8.76 -11.41 12.20
N GLY A 145 -8.69 -12.47 13.01
CA GLY A 145 -8.39 -12.40 14.44
C GLY A 145 -6.94 -12.71 14.79
N ALA A 146 -6.10 -13.05 13.81
CA ALA A 146 -4.71 -13.46 14.04
C ALA A 146 -3.87 -12.32 14.63
N ARG A 147 -3.02 -12.66 15.60
CA ARG A 147 -2.12 -11.73 16.32
C ARG A 147 -0.66 -12.17 16.27
N SER A 148 -0.39 -13.29 15.60
CA SER A 148 0.95 -13.86 15.48
C SER A 148 1.13 -14.56 14.13
N PRO A 149 2.39 -14.73 13.66
CA PRO A 149 2.70 -15.52 12.46
C PRO A 149 2.15 -16.95 12.51
N MET A 150 2.14 -17.61 13.68
CA MET A 150 1.59 -18.96 13.83
C MET A 150 0.08 -18.99 13.63
N GLU A 151 -0.65 -18.01 14.14
CA GLU A 151 -2.09 -17.91 13.95
C GLU A 151 -2.45 -17.64 12.48
N VAL A 152 -1.69 -16.76 11.80
CA VAL A 152 -1.81 -16.58 10.34
C VAL A 152 -1.55 -17.89 9.62
N LEU A 153 -0.42 -18.58 9.93
CA LEU A 153 -0.08 -19.85 9.28
C LEU A 153 -1.15 -20.93 9.47
N SER A 154 -1.91 -20.85 10.57
CA SER A 154 -3.04 -21.76 10.82
C SER A 154 -4.32 -21.40 10.05
N ALA A 155 -4.38 -20.21 9.45
CA ALA A 155 -5.52 -19.68 8.71
C ALA A 155 -5.28 -19.54 7.20
N ILE A 156 -4.12 -19.99 6.72
CA ILE A 156 -3.75 -20.03 5.29
C ILE A 156 -3.45 -21.47 4.88
N ASP A 157 -3.56 -21.77 3.58
CA ASP A 157 -3.26 -23.12 3.06
C ASP A 157 -2.07 -23.13 2.06
N ARG A 158 -1.64 -21.98 1.58
CA ARG A 158 -0.55 -21.85 0.61
C ARG A 158 0.36 -20.67 0.95
N VAL A 159 1.65 -20.89 0.74
CA VAL A 159 2.69 -19.86 0.59
C VAL A 159 3.15 -19.92 -0.87
N ILE A 160 3.04 -18.81 -1.59
CA ILE A 160 3.25 -18.74 -3.03
C ILE A 160 4.40 -17.78 -3.32
N PRO A 161 5.58 -18.25 -3.68
CA PRO A 161 6.66 -17.39 -4.16
C PRO A 161 6.20 -16.56 -5.34
N ALA A 162 6.52 -15.27 -5.38
CA ALA A 162 6.01 -14.37 -6.41
C ALA A 162 7.01 -13.27 -6.75
N VAL A 163 6.98 -12.81 -7.99
CA VAL A 163 7.61 -11.55 -8.39
C VAL A 163 6.50 -10.53 -8.57
N GLU A 164 6.51 -9.47 -7.75
CA GLU A 164 5.63 -8.35 -7.95
C GLU A 164 6.17 -7.45 -9.06
N LEU A 165 5.25 -6.94 -9.90
CA LEU A 165 5.51 -5.98 -10.97
C LEU A 165 4.69 -4.71 -10.69
N PRO A 166 5.11 -3.86 -9.73
CA PRO A 166 4.39 -2.64 -9.41
C PRO A 166 4.59 -1.55 -10.46
N ASP A 167 3.63 -0.63 -10.52
CA ASP A 167 3.67 0.57 -11.36
C ASP A 167 3.41 1.81 -10.49
N LEU A 168 4.43 2.62 -10.28
CA LEU A 168 4.28 3.90 -9.58
C LEU A 168 3.72 4.97 -10.55
N ILE A 169 2.52 4.80 -10.98
CA ILE A 169 1.77 5.45 -12.07
C ILE A 169 1.90 6.98 -12.22
N VAL A 170 2.68 7.68 -11.39
CA VAL A 170 2.73 9.14 -11.34
C VAL A 170 3.88 9.73 -12.16
N GLN A 171 3.78 11.03 -12.48
CA GLN A 171 4.81 11.77 -13.23
C GLN A 171 6.15 11.80 -12.49
N ALA A 172 6.14 12.01 -11.18
CA ALA A 172 7.33 12.14 -10.34
C ALA A 172 7.29 11.19 -9.12
N PRO A 173 7.64 9.89 -9.28
CA PRO A 173 7.60 8.91 -8.19
C PRO A 173 8.46 9.27 -6.97
N ALA A 174 9.54 10.03 -7.16
CA ALA A 174 10.40 10.49 -6.07
C ALA A 174 9.71 11.47 -5.10
N GLN A 175 8.55 12.03 -5.49
CA GLN A 175 7.76 12.95 -4.66
C GLN A 175 6.60 12.26 -3.94
N LEU A 176 6.44 10.95 -4.08
CA LEU A 176 5.42 10.19 -3.37
C LEU A 176 5.77 10.09 -1.88
N ASP A 177 4.80 10.36 -1.03
CA ASP A 177 4.77 9.99 0.38
C ASP A 177 3.81 8.80 0.61
N GLY A 178 3.70 8.33 1.85
CA GLY A 178 2.86 7.16 2.16
C GLY A 178 1.39 7.36 1.83
N ALA A 179 0.83 8.56 2.01
CA ALA A 179 -0.56 8.84 1.68
C ALA A 179 -0.79 8.83 0.16
N ALA A 180 0.15 9.40 -0.61
CA ALA A 180 0.10 9.38 -2.06
C ALA A 180 0.30 7.95 -2.62
N VAL A 181 1.19 7.13 -2.02
CA VAL A 181 1.34 5.71 -2.36
C VAL A 181 0.04 4.95 -2.09
N THR A 182 -0.62 5.22 -0.96
CA THR A 182 -1.94 4.64 -0.65
C THR A 182 -2.97 5.02 -1.71
N ALA A 183 -3.06 6.31 -2.08
CA ALA A 183 -4.03 6.80 -3.05
C ALA A 183 -3.94 6.12 -4.42
N ILE A 184 -2.73 5.72 -4.85
CA ILE A 184 -2.49 5.01 -6.12
C ILE A 184 -2.57 3.48 -5.97
N ASN A 185 -3.33 2.96 -4.99
CA ASN A 185 -3.48 1.54 -4.71
C ASN A 185 -2.13 0.82 -4.51
N VAL A 186 -1.18 1.48 -3.87
CA VAL A 186 0.17 0.98 -3.56
C VAL A 186 0.91 0.48 -4.82
N GLY A 187 0.61 1.06 -5.98
CA GLY A 187 1.22 0.69 -7.25
C GLY A 187 0.88 -0.73 -7.74
N ALA A 188 -0.18 -1.36 -7.25
CA ALA A 188 -0.56 -2.72 -7.64
C ALA A 188 -0.80 -2.83 -9.15
N ARG A 189 -0.08 -3.75 -9.84
CA ARG A 189 -0.22 -3.95 -11.28
C ARG A 189 -0.19 -5.40 -11.71
N TYR A 190 0.89 -6.15 -11.46
CA TYR A 190 0.97 -7.57 -11.75
C TYR A 190 1.77 -8.35 -10.70
N PHE A 191 1.50 -9.66 -10.62
CA PHE A 191 2.24 -10.65 -9.84
C PHE A 191 2.49 -11.88 -10.70
N VAL A 192 3.74 -12.26 -10.90
CA VAL A 192 4.10 -13.55 -11.48
C VAL A 192 4.19 -14.55 -10.36
N GLN A 193 3.30 -15.54 -10.35
CA GLN A 193 3.17 -16.53 -9.28
C GLN A 193 3.95 -17.80 -9.60
N GLY A 194 4.77 -18.24 -8.66
CA GLY A 194 5.39 -19.55 -8.68
C GLY A 194 4.45 -20.67 -8.20
N LEU A 195 5.01 -21.86 -8.06
CA LEU A 195 4.27 -22.98 -7.49
C LEU A 195 4.06 -22.75 -5.99
N GLY A 196 2.81 -22.76 -5.55
CA GLY A 196 2.44 -22.60 -4.16
C GLY A 196 2.83 -23.80 -3.29
N LEU A 197 3.55 -23.54 -2.20
CA LEU A 197 3.90 -24.51 -1.18
C LEU A 197 2.70 -24.76 -0.27
N PRO A 198 2.28 -26.01 -0.02
CA PRO A 198 1.20 -26.27 0.94
C PRO A 198 1.68 -25.99 2.36
N VAL A 199 0.79 -25.44 3.17
CA VAL A 199 1.04 -25.27 4.60
C VAL A 199 0.94 -26.64 5.27
N PRO A 200 1.94 -27.08 6.05
CA PRO A 200 1.95 -28.39 6.71
C PRO A 200 0.80 -28.54 7.71
N VAL A 201 0.37 -29.79 7.90
CA VAL A 201 -0.70 -30.13 8.86
C VAL A 201 -0.17 -30.22 10.28
N THR A 202 1.03 -30.82 10.48
CA THR A 202 1.57 -31.02 11.80
C THR A 202 2.14 -29.75 12.42
N ARG A 203 2.00 -29.64 13.74
CA ARG A 203 2.52 -28.47 14.48
C ARG A 203 4.05 -28.31 14.33
N ALA A 204 4.77 -29.42 14.34
CA ALA A 204 6.25 -29.38 14.22
C ALA A 204 6.69 -28.82 12.86
N GLU A 205 6.11 -29.31 11.77
CA GLU A 205 6.41 -28.82 10.42
C GLU A 205 5.97 -27.36 10.22
N ARG A 206 4.90 -26.92 10.88
CA ARG A 206 4.50 -25.50 10.88
C ARG A 206 5.54 -24.62 11.52
N TYR A 207 6.14 -25.01 12.65
CA TYR A 207 7.25 -24.26 13.24
C TYR A 207 8.47 -24.22 12.30
N GLN A 208 8.79 -25.34 11.63
CA GLN A 208 9.87 -25.35 10.64
C GLN A 208 9.59 -24.40 9.48
N LEU A 209 8.33 -24.34 8.98
CA LEU A 209 7.96 -23.42 7.92
C LEU A 209 8.00 -21.95 8.38
N LEU A 210 7.61 -21.65 9.64
CA LEU A 210 7.76 -20.31 10.20
C LEU A 210 9.21 -19.89 10.24
N ASP A 211 10.10 -20.73 10.78
CA ASP A 211 11.53 -20.41 10.80
C ASP A 211 12.08 -20.25 9.38
N ALA A 212 11.70 -21.14 8.46
CA ALA A 212 12.09 -21.04 7.05
C ALA A 212 11.62 -19.72 6.40
N LEU A 213 10.40 -19.27 6.67
CA LEU A 213 9.87 -17.99 6.16
C LEU A 213 10.62 -16.78 6.71
N ARG A 214 11.02 -16.80 7.98
CA ARG A 214 11.81 -15.72 8.59
C ARG A 214 13.22 -15.68 8.03
N ASP A 215 13.85 -16.83 7.88
CA ASP A 215 15.29 -16.97 7.63
C ASP A 215 15.63 -17.15 6.14
N MET A 216 14.62 -17.31 5.27
CA MET A 216 14.83 -17.44 3.82
C MET A 216 15.57 -16.23 3.24
N VAL A 217 16.28 -16.49 2.14
CA VAL A 217 16.91 -15.48 1.31
C VAL A 217 16.22 -15.47 -0.07
N ALA A 218 15.58 -14.36 -0.43
CA ALA A 218 15.14 -14.11 -1.79
C ALA A 218 16.32 -13.57 -2.61
N ILE A 219 16.77 -14.30 -3.64
CA ILE A 219 17.89 -13.92 -4.50
C ILE A 219 17.33 -13.55 -5.86
N VAL A 220 17.52 -12.29 -6.26
CA VAL A 220 17.06 -11.76 -7.54
C VAL A 220 18.20 -11.77 -8.55
N LYS A 221 18.02 -12.45 -9.67
CA LYS A 221 18.96 -12.47 -10.80
C LYS A 221 18.34 -11.84 -12.04
N ALA A 222 19.16 -11.13 -12.78
CA ALA A 222 18.86 -10.67 -14.13
C ALA A 222 19.92 -11.21 -15.09
N ASP A 223 19.48 -11.86 -16.16
CA ASP A 223 20.35 -12.47 -17.18
C ASP A 223 21.44 -13.38 -16.56
N GLY A 224 21.03 -14.17 -15.54
CA GLY A 224 21.91 -15.09 -14.79
C GLY A 224 22.80 -14.45 -13.73
N THR A 225 22.86 -13.10 -13.66
CA THR A 225 23.68 -12.39 -12.67
C THR A 225 22.82 -11.95 -11.49
N GLU A 226 23.27 -12.20 -10.26
CA GLU A 226 22.62 -11.67 -9.07
C GLU A 226 22.72 -10.15 -9.03
N ILE A 227 21.57 -9.49 -8.88
CA ILE A 227 21.45 -8.03 -8.86
C ILE A 227 20.90 -7.49 -7.54
N ASP A 228 20.25 -8.35 -6.75
CA ASP A 228 19.76 -8.01 -5.43
C ASP A 228 19.44 -9.26 -4.59
N ARG A 229 19.33 -9.07 -3.27
CA ARG A 229 18.84 -10.09 -2.34
C ARG A 229 18.22 -9.45 -1.11
N GLY A 230 17.39 -10.20 -0.39
CA GLY A 230 16.85 -9.81 0.91
C GLY A 230 16.41 -11.00 1.73
N LEU A 231 16.18 -10.76 3.00
CA LEU A 231 15.82 -11.76 3.99
C LEU A 231 14.31 -11.77 4.24
N GLY A 232 13.76 -12.92 4.60
CA GLY A 232 12.38 -13.01 5.06
C GLY A 232 12.10 -12.05 6.22
N SER A 233 13.03 -11.93 7.17
CA SER A 233 12.92 -11.03 8.33
C SER A 233 12.93 -9.54 7.98
N ASP A 234 13.31 -9.12 6.77
CA ASP A 234 13.23 -7.72 6.35
C ASP A 234 11.80 -7.21 6.31
N VAL A 235 10.82 -8.10 6.11
CA VAL A 235 9.40 -7.79 6.15
C VAL A 235 8.89 -7.88 7.59
N LEU A 236 8.85 -6.75 8.28
CA LEU A 236 8.31 -6.61 9.67
C LEU A 236 8.83 -7.65 10.67
N GLY A 237 10.08 -8.11 10.52
CA GLY A 237 10.71 -9.14 11.34
C GLY A 237 10.26 -10.57 11.02
N HIS A 238 9.14 -10.75 10.35
CA HIS A 238 8.63 -12.03 9.82
C HIS A 238 7.55 -11.75 8.76
N PRO A 239 7.55 -12.38 7.56
CA PRO A 239 6.62 -12.06 6.47
C PRO A 239 5.15 -12.11 6.87
N LEU A 240 4.74 -13.08 7.68
CA LEU A 240 3.36 -13.20 8.13
C LEU A 240 2.91 -12.09 9.09
N ASN A 241 3.81 -11.28 9.64
CA ASN A 241 3.44 -10.08 10.39
C ASN A 241 2.76 -9.04 9.48
N ALA A 242 3.06 -9.03 8.18
CA ALA A 242 2.36 -8.18 7.22
C ALA A 242 0.88 -8.58 7.09
N VAL A 243 0.57 -9.88 7.17
CA VAL A 243 -0.82 -10.36 7.14
C VAL A 243 -1.54 -9.98 8.44
N VAL A 244 -0.88 -10.14 9.61
CA VAL A 244 -1.42 -9.69 10.91
C VAL A 244 -1.78 -8.20 10.85
N TRP A 245 -0.81 -7.38 10.39
CA TRP A 245 -1.02 -5.94 10.27
C TRP A 245 -2.17 -5.61 9.31
N LEU A 246 -2.19 -6.23 8.12
CA LEU A 246 -3.20 -5.99 7.11
C LEU A 246 -4.61 -6.32 7.61
N ALA A 247 -4.80 -7.47 8.24
CA ALA A 247 -6.09 -7.88 8.78
C ALA A 247 -6.59 -6.88 9.84
N GLN A 248 -5.71 -6.41 10.72
CA GLN A 248 -6.04 -5.40 11.74
C GLN A 248 -6.36 -4.03 11.13
N ASP A 249 -5.63 -3.62 10.08
CA ASP A 249 -5.88 -2.35 9.42
C ASP A 249 -7.20 -2.37 8.64
N MET A 250 -7.47 -3.44 7.91
CA MET A 250 -8.74 -3.65 7.21
C MET A 250 -9.92 -3.63 8.18
N ALA A 251 -9.79 -4.27 9.35
CA ALA A 251 -10.85 -4.29 10.38
C ALA A 251 -11.19 -2.87 10.89
N ARG A 252 -10.20 -1.96 11.01
CA ARG A 252 -10.45 -0.55 11.37
C ARG A 252 -11.31 0.18 10.32
N ASN A 253 -11.25 -0.29 9.07
CA ASN A 253 -12.03 0.24 7.95
C ASN A 253 -13.31 -0.55 7.66
N GLY A 254 -13.73 -1.46 8.57
CA GLY A 254 -14.92 -2.29 8.40
C GLY A 254 -14.79 -3.36 7.31
N LEU A 255 -13.56 -3.71 6.93
CA LEU A 255 -13.24 -4.71 5.91
C LEU A 255 -12.65 -5.97 6.57
N SER A 256 -12.67 -7.09 5.86
CA SER A 256 -12.08 -8.34 6.30
C SER A 256 -11.55 -9.14 5.12
N LEU A 257 -10.50 -9.92 5.37
CA LEU A 257 -10.01 -10.93 4.44
C LEU A 257 -11.03 -12.07 4.34
N LYS A 258 -11.17 -12.64 3.15
CA LYS A 258 -12.08 -13.74 2.84
C LYS A 258 -11.32 -15.01 2.48
N ILE A 259 -11.96 -16.15 2.67
CA ILE A 259 -11.41 -17.44 2.19
C ILE A 259 -11.20 -17.34 0.67
N GLY A 260 -10.01 -17.71 0.21
CA GLY A 260 -9.57 -17.62 -1.17
C GLY A 260 -8.75 -16.37 -1.48
N ASP A 261 -8.79 -15.32 -0.65
CA ASP A 261 -8.01 -14.11 -0.87
C ASP A 261 -6.51 -14.41 -0.90
N LEU A 262 -5.83 -13.76 -1.84
CA LEU A 262 -4.37 -13.72 -1.90
C LEU A 262 -3.86 -12.49 -1.13
N VAL A 263 -2.87 -12.69 -0.29
CA VAL A 263 -2.24 -11.58 0.45
C VAL A 263 -0.76 -11.53 0.12
N SER A 264 -0.30 -10.45 -0.53
CA SER A 264 1.12 -10.15 -0.69
C SER A 264 1.66 -9.59 0.61
N VAL A 265 2.80 -10.10 1.04
CA VAL A 265 3.42 -9.74 2.31
C VAL A 265 4.35 -8.53 2.20
N GLY A 266 4.68 -8.12 0.96
CA GLY A 266 5.60 -7.03 0.66
C GLY A 266 7.00 -7.51 0.28
N SER A 267 7.81 -6.59 -0.20
CA SER A 267 9.05 -6.87 -0.89
C SER A 267 10.19 -7.31 0.01
N PHE A 268 10.96 -8.29 -0.49
CA PHE A 268 12.25 -8.73 0.05
C PHE A 268 13.44 -8.11 -0.69
N SER A 269 13.21 -7.39 -1.78
CA SER A 269 14.26 -6.77 -2.59
C SER A 269 13.95 -5.29 -2.85
N ARG A 270 14.90 -4.59 -3.45
CA ARG A 270 14.65 -3.24 -3.93
C ARG A 270 13.70 -3.26 -5.14
N LEU A 271 13.03 -2.14 -5.36
CA LEU A 271 12.30 -1.83 -6.58
C LEU A 271 13.29 -1.63 -7.73
N LEU A 272 13.27 -2.51 -8.72
CA LEU A 272 14.20 -2.54 -9.85
C LEU A 272 13.46 -2.22 -11.16
N PRO A 273 14.03 -1.36 -12.05
CA PRO A 273 13.41 -1.09 -13.34
C PRO A 273 13.62 -2.26 -14.31
N PRO A 274 12.58 -2.72 -15.04
CA PRO A 274 12.73 -3.73 -16.08
C PRO A 274 13.43 -3.17 -17.31
N LYS A 275 14.06 -4.07 -18.09
CA LYS A 275 14.65 -3.75 -19.39
C LYS A 275 14.13 -4.71 -20.46
N SER A 276 13.86 -4.22 -21.65
CA SER A 276 13.48 -5.08 -22.78
C SER A 276 14.58 -6.11 -23.07
N GLY A 277 14.20 -7.36 -23.29
CA GLY A 277 15.10 -8.51 -23.48
C GLY A 277 15.65 -9.13 -22.20
N GLN A 278 15.35 -8.56 -21.02
CA GLN A 278 15.87 -9.04 -19.73
C GLN A 278 15.11 -10.28 -19.25
N ALA A 279 15.85 -11.31 -18.85
CA ALA A 279 15.32 -12.47 -18.11
C ALA A 279 15.52 -12.27 -16.62
N VAL A 280 14.46 -12.47 -15.82
CA VAL A 280 14.50 -12.36 -14.35
C VAL A 280 14.20 -13.70 -13.72
N GLU A 281 15.00 -14.07 -12.73
CA GLU A 281 14.83 -15.24 -11.87
C GLU A 281 14.89 -14.81 -10.41
N VAL A 282 13.90 -15.24 -9.61
CA VAL A 282 13.93 -15.09 -8.16
C VAL A 282 13.92 -16.45 -7.50
N THR A 283 14.99 -16.75 -6.76
CA THR A 283 15.15 -17.99 -5.99
C THR A 283 14.87 -17.71 -4.52
N TYR A 284 14.00 -18.51 -3.90
CA TYR A 284 13.65 -18.42 -2.47
C TYR A 284 14.42 -19.50 -1.70
N TRP A 285 15.69 -19.22 -1.48
CA TRP A 285 16.59 -20.15 -0.80
C TRP A 285 16.23 -20.28 0.69
N GLY A 286 16.17 -21.50 1.21
CA GLY A 286 15.75 -21.79 2.58
C GLY A 286 14.28 -22.19 2.71
N LEU A 287 13.43 -21.89 1.74
CA LEU A 287 12.09 -22.47 1.69
C LEU A 287 12.13 -23.94 1.19
N PRO A 288 11.16 -24.80 1.59
CA PRO A 288 11.07 -26.18 1.12
C PRO A 288 11.12 -26.28 -0.41
N GLY A 289 12.05 -27.08 -0.93
CA GLY A 289 12.22 -27.28 -2.37
C GLY A 289 12.91 -26.12 -3.10
N THR A 290 13.35 -25.08 -2.40
CA THR A 290 14.03 -23.90 -2.98
C THR A 290 13.30 -23.39 -4.23
N PRO A 291 12.07 -22.91 -4.11
CA PRO A 291 11.27 -22.54 -5.27
C PRO A 291 11.89 -21.38 -6.05
N VAL A 292 11.63 -21.42 -7.37
CA VAL A 292 12.12 -20.42 -8.31
C VAL A 292 10.94 -19.82 -9.09
N VAL A 293 10.92 -18.51 -9.22
CA VAL A 293 9.98 -17.78 -10.08
C VAL A 293 10.75 -17.10 -11.19
N THR A 294 10.28 -17.26 -12.42
CA THR A 294 10.93 -16.70 -13.60
C THR A 294 9.95 -15.85 -14.41
N LEU A 295 10.46 -14.84 -15.08
CA LEU A 295 9.77 -14.09 -16.11
C LEU A 295 10.78 -13.49 -17.08
N SER A 296 10.30 -13.00 -18.21
CA SER A 296 11.13 -12.20 -19.12
C SER A 296 10.40 -10.95 -19.57
N PHE A 297 11.15 -9.91 -19.84
CA PHE A 297 10.64 -8.66 -20.38
C PHE A 297 10.92 -8.57 -21.89
N ARG A 298 9.92 -8.15 -22.67
CA ARG A 298 10.06 -7.89 -24.11
C ARG A 298 9.97 -6.40 -24.43
#